data_2863607923415634c2a837b8b544db8c
#
_entry.id   2863607923415634c2a837b8b544db8c
#
_cell.length_a   1.000
_cell.length_b   1.000
_cell.length_c   1.000
_cell.angle_alpha   90.00
_cell.angle_beta   90.00
_cell.angle_gamma   90.00
#
_symmetry.space_group_name_H-M   'P 1'
#
loop_
_entity.id
_entity.type
_entity.pdbx_description
1 polymer ?
#
loop_
_entity_poly.entity_id
_entity_poly.type
_entity_poly.pdbx_seq_one_letter_code
_entity_poly.pdbx_strand_id
1 'polypeptide(L)'
;MRETVDVALGARAYSIEIGPGLIARAGEFIAPLLPRPRVAVVTDETVAARWLEPLREGLAASGVEMEALALPPGEATKNWTDLGRTVEWLLAQKVERADLVVALGGGVIGDLAGFAAAILRRGVGFVQVPTTLLAQVDSAVGGKTGVNSPQGKNLIGAFHQPRLVLADTDALATLPARELLSGYAEVAKYGLLGDAAFFEWLEGQGGAALAAGDVAARIRAVRRSCEMKAEIVARDETEQG
;
A
#
# COMPACT_ATOMS: atom_id res chain seq x y z
N MET A 1 2.04 17.11 10.18
CA MET A 1 1.17 17.40 9.01
C MET A 1 0.65 16.05 8.51
N ARG A 2 -0.66 15.87 8.40
CA ARG A 2 -1.30 14.64 7.91
C ARG A 2 -2.46 15.03 7.01
N GLU A 3 -2.64 14.32 5.91
CA GLU A 3 -3.75 14.48 4.98
C GLU A 3 -4.49 13.16 4.82
N THR A 4 -5.78 13.21 4.50
CA THR A 4 -6.62 12.04 4.29
C THR A 4 -7.31 12.16 2.94
N VAL A 5 -7.35 11.08 2.18
CA VAL A 5 -8.11 10.95 0.94
C VAL A 5 -9.09 9.78 1.08
N ASP A 6 -10.38 10.04 0.86
CA ASP A 6 -11.41 9.01 0.90
C ASP A 6 -11.66 8.42 -0.47
N VAL A 7 -11.71 7.10 -0.54
CA VAL A 7 -12.09 6.35 -1.74
C VAL A 7 -13.54 5.92 -1.61
N ALA A 8 -14.43 6.56 -2.36
CA ALA A 8 -15.89 6.46 -2.21
C ALA A 8 -16.45 5.25 -2.98
N LEU A 9 -16.44 4.08 -2.36
CA LEU A 9 -16.95 2.81 -2.93
C LEU A 9 -18.14 2.24 -2.15
N GLY A 10 -19.00 3.10 -1.60
CA GLY A 10 -20.16 2.67 -0.83
C GLY A 10 -19.76 1.84 0.39
N ALA A 11 -20.21 0.60 0.48
CA ALA A 11 -19.89 -0.31 1.60
C ALA A 11 -18.40 -0.76 1.62
N ARG A 12 -17.65 -0.52 0.56
CA ARG A 12 -16.21 -0.81 0.44
C ARG A 12 -15.34 0.45 0.51
N ALA A 13 -15.93 1.59 0.89
CA ALA A 13 -15.19 2.83 1.07
C ALA A 13 -14.08 2.65 2.10
N TYR A 14 -12.95 3.32 1.87
CA TYR A 14 -11.81 3.33 2.77
C TYR A 14 -11.06 4.65 2.69
N SER A 15 -10.19 4.91 3.66
CA SER A 15 -9.37 6.11 3.70
C SER A 15 -7.90 5.81 3.41
N ILE A 16 -7.23 6.77 2.80
CA ILE A 16 -5.79 6.81 2.60
C ILE A 16 -5.24 7.90 3.51
N GLU A 17 -4.50 7.51 4.53
CA GLU A 17 -3.80 8.42 5.43
C GLU A 17 -2.41 8.70 4.88
N ILE A 18 -2.04 9.97 4.74
CA ILE A 18 -0.81 10.41 4.09
C ILE A 18 -0.04 11.34 5.01
N GLY A 19 1.21 11.04 5.31
CA GLY A 19 2.05 11.90 6.15
C GLY A 19 3.25 11.19 6.73
N PRO A 20 4.11 11.91 7.46
CA PRO A 20 5.29 11.33 8.09
C PRO A 20 4.94 10.57 9.37
N GLY A 21 5.71 9.52 9.70
CA GLY A 21 5.64 8.79 10.95
C GLY A 21 4.39 7.93 11.14
N LEU A 22 3.66 7.58 10.07
CA LEU A 22 2.43 6.80 10.18
C LEU A 22 2.71 5.34 10.53
N ILE A 23 3.84 4.78 10.08
CA ILE A 23 4.23 3.40 10.40
C ILE A 23 4.43 3.24 11.91
N ALA A 24 5.16 4.18 12.53
CA ALA A 24 5.41 4.16 13.98
C ALA A 24 4.14 4.43 14.82
N ARG A 25 3.06 4.86 14.19
CA ARG A 25 1.76 5.13 14.81
C ARG A 25 0.64 4.26 14.23
N ALA A 26 1.00 3.20 13.51
CA ALA A 26 0.04 2.36 12.79
C ALA A 26 -1.08 1.81 13.69
N GLY A 27 -0.77 1.54 14.96
CA GLY A 27 -1.77 1.07 15.93
C GLY A 27 -2.95 2.02 16.14
N GLU A 28 -2.73 3.35 16.06
CA GLU A 28 -3.82 4.33 16.19
C GLU A 28 -4.89 4.17 15.11
N PHE A 29 -4.50 3.71 13.94
CA PHE A 29 -5.36 3.55 12.76
C PHE A 29 -5.89 2.14 12.59
N ILE A 30 -5.08 1.15 12.92
CA ILE A 30 -5.38 -0.27 12.68
C ILE A 30 -6.19 -0.86 13.84
N ALA A 31 -5.88 -0.53 15.10
CA ALA A 31 -6.56 -1.10 16.26
C ALA A 31 -8.10 -0.91 16.23
N PRO A 32 -8.65 0.24 15.82
CA PRO A 32 -10.10 0.42 15.73
C PRO A 32 -10.80 -0.49 14.71
N LEU A 33 -10.06 -1.06 13.77
CA LEU A 33 -10.58 -1.96 12.72
C LEU A 33 -10.57 -3.43 13.13
N LEU A 34 -9.92 -3.75 14.25
CA LEU A 34 -9.65 -5.13 14.65
C LEU A 34 -10.73 -5.66 15.61
N PRO A 35 -11.30 -6.85 15.34
CA PRO A 35 -12.15 -7.55 16.30
C PRO A 35 -11.34 -8.18 17.43
N ARG A 36 -10.05 -8.46 17.19
CA ARG A 36 -9.07 -9.01 18.14
C ARG A 36 -7.78 -8.21 18.02
N PRO A 37 -7.06 -7.95 19.12
CA PRO A 37 -5.88 -7.07 19.11
C PRO A 37 -4.65 -7.80 18.51
N ARG A 38 -4.77 -8.31 17.29
CA ARG A 38 -3.70 -9.02 16.59
C ARG A 38 -3.81 -8.86 15.08
N VAL A 39 -2.67 -8.83 14.39
CA VAL A 39 -2.57 -8.80 12.93
C VAL A 39 -1.49 -9.76 12.42
N ALA A 40 -1.64 -10.20 11.16
CA ALA A 40 -0.62 -10.91 10.41
C ALA A 40 0.00 -9.95 9.38
N VAL A 41 1.31 -9.76 9.44
CA VAL A 41 2.05 -8.83 8.55
C VAL A 41 2.77 -9.62 7.47
N VAL A 42 2.62 -9.23 6.21
CA VAL A 42 3.40 -9.75 5.09
C VAL A 42 4.30 -8.63 4.59
N THR A 43 5.58 -8.92 4.44
CA THR A 43 6.60 -7.94 4.01
C THR A 43 7.69 -8.63 3.18
N ASP A 44 8.66 -7.89 2.69
CA ASP A 44 9.90 -8.44 2.17
C ASP A 44 11.10 -8.14 3.09
N GLU A 45 12.19 -8.91 2.89
CA GLU A 45 13.39 -8.82 3.74
C GLU A 45 14.02 -7.43 3.75
N THR A 46 13.98 -6.69 2.64
CA THR A 46 14.54 -5.34 2.54
C THR A 46 13.73 -4.34 3.34
N VAL A 47 12.41 -4.41 3.24
CA VAL A 47 11.49 -3.55 3.99
C VAL A 47 11.47 -3.94 5.46
N ALA A 48 11.47 -5.24 5.77
CA ALA A 48 11.51 -5.74 7.14
C ALA A 48 12.69 -5.19 7.94
N ALA A 49 13.89 -5.17 7.33
CA ALA A 49 15.11 -4.67 7.98
C ALA A 49 15.02 -3.20 8.42
N ARG A 50 14.08 -2.42 7.88
CA ARG A 50 13.95 -0.97 8.13
C ARG A 50 12.67 -0.59 8.85
N TRP A 51 11.55 -1.25 8.51
CA TRP A 51 10.23 -0.78 8.87
C TRP A 51 9.43 -1.77 9.71
N LEU A 52 9.88 -3.02 9.86
CA LEU A 52 9.13 -4.02 10.62
C LEU A 52 9.11 -3.69 12.11
N GLU A 53 10.24 -3.27 12.68
CA GLU A 53 10.30 -2.92 14.10
C GLU A 53 9.53 -1.62 14.41
N PRO A 54 9.68 -0.52 13.65
CA PRO A 54 8.81 0.66 13.81
C PRO A 54 7.31 0.32 13.73
N LEU A 55 6.90 -0.58 12.83
CA LEU A 55 5.51 -1.03 12.76
C LEU A 55 5.11 -1.81 14.01
N ARG A 56 5.98 -2.72 14.49
CA ARG A 56 5.75 -3.51 15.70
C ARG A 56 5.54 -2.64 16.93
N GLU A 57 6.42 -1.67 17.13
CA GLU A 57 6.33 -0.71 18.24
C GLU A 57 5.05 0.12 18.15
N GLY A 58 4.71 0.61 16.95
CA GLY A 58 3.48 1.38 16.71
C GLY A 58 2.20 0.58 16.97
N LEU A 59 2.16 -0.69 16.61
CA LEU A 59 1.05 -1.60 16.91
C LEU A 59 0.98 -1.91 18.41
N ALA A 60 2.12 -2.25 19.02
CA ALA A 60 2.22 -2.58 20.45
C ALA A 60 1.79 -1.43 21.36
N ALA A 61 2.10 -0.17 20.98
CA ALA A 61 1.65 1.02 21.69
C ALA A 61 0.12 1.13 21.79
N SER A 62 -0.62 0.47 20.89
CA SER A 62 -2.09 0.36 20.90
C SER A 62 -2.58 -1.03 21.37
N GLY A 63 -1.70 -1.84 21.96
CA GLY A 63 -2.03 -3.16 22.48
C GLY A 63 -2.26 -4.22 21.40
N VAL A 64 -1.78 -3.99 20.15
CA VAL A 64 -1.95 -4.94 19.04
C VAL A 64 -0.70 -5.81 18.90
N GLU A 65 -0.88 -7.12 18.96
CA GLU A 65 0.17 -8.12 18.68
C GLU A 65 0.32 -8.35 17.18
N MET A 66 1.54 -8.63 16.71
CA MET A 66 1.78 -8.98 15.33
C MET A 66 2.71 -10.16 15.16
N GLU A 67 2.40 -10.98 14.16
CA GLU A 67 3.31 -11.96 13.57
C GLU A 67 3.67 -11.54 12.16
N ALA A 68 4.88 -11.83 11.69
CA ALA A 68 5.35 -11.36 10.39
C ALA A 68 5.94 -12.49 9.53
N LEU A 69 5.62 -12.45 8.24
CA LEU A 69 6.27 -13.22 7.19
C LEU A 69 7.08 -12.28 6.31
N ALA A 70 8.40 -12.47 6.27
CA ALA A 70 9.26 -11.80 5.31
C ALA A 70 9.51 -12.72 4.11
N LEU A 71 9.27 -12.20 2.92
CA LEU A 71 9.50 -12.86 1.63
C LEU A 71 10.78 -12.32 0.97
N PRO A 72 11.37 -13.02 0.00
CA PRO A 72 12.46 -12.45 -0.80
C PRO A 72 12.03 -11.15 -1.48
N PRO A 73 12.90 -10.14 -1.62
CA PRO A 73 12.54 -8.90 -2.29
C PRO A 73 12.49 -9.05 -3.82
N GLY A 74 11.71 -8.18 -4.47
CA GLY A 74 11.68 -8.02 -5.91
C GLY A 74 10.52 -8.72 -6.63
N GLU A 75 10.39 -8.41 -7.92
CA GLU A 75 9.26 -8.84 -8.76
C GLU A 75 9.14 -10.37 -8.90
N ALA A 76 10.25 -11.11 -8.76
CA ALA A 76 10.26 -12.56 -8.83
C ALA A 76 9.41 -13.23 -7.73
N THR A 77 9.22 -12.56 -6.59
CA THR A 77 8.37 -13.03 -5.48
C THR A 77 6.87 -12.95 -5.79
N LYS A 78 6.48 -12.13 -6.77
CA LYS A 78 5.08 -11.99 -7.17
C LYS A 78 4.64 -13.17 -8.06
N ASN A 79 4.61 -14.36 -7.48
CA ASN A 79 4.35 -15.62 -8.18
C ASN A 79 3.39 -16.53 -7.38
N TRP A 80 2.96 -17.62 -8.03
CA TRP A 80 2.02 -18.58 -7.43
C TRP A 80 2.59 -19.35 -6.24
N THR A 81 3.90 -19.64 -6.24
CA THR A 81 4.57 -20.39 -5.17
C THR A 81 4.60 -19.57 -3.88
N ASP A 82 5.03 -18.32 -3.96
CA ASP A 82 5.08 -17.42 -2.79
C ASP A 82 3.68 -16.99 -2.33
N LEU A 83 2.71 -16.88 -3.24
CA LEU A 83 1.30 -16.73 -2.86
C LEU A 83 0.82 -17.93 -2.03
N GLY A 84 1.07 -19.16 -2.49
CA GLY A 84 0.72 -20.37 -1.75
C GLY A 84 1.38 -20.42 -0.37
N ARG A 85 2.68 -20.11 -0.29
CA ARG A 85 3.43 -20.01 0.96
C ARG A 85 2.81 -18.97 1.91
N THR A 86 2.40 -17.83 1.39
CA THR A 86 1.76 -16.76 2.18
C THR A 86 0.41 -17.20 2.73
N VAL A 87 -0.44 -17.83 1.90
CA VAL A 87 -1.75 -18.34 2.34
C VAL A 87 -1.60 -19.43 3.41
N GLU A 88 -0.69 -20.37 3.22
CA GLU A 88 -0.44 -21.44 4.22
C GLU A 88 0.09 -20.86 5.53
N TRP A 89 0.98 -19.88 5.48
CA TRP A 89 1.47 -19.19 6.66
C TRP A 89 0.33 -18.45 7.39
N LEU A 90 -0.52 -17.72 6.67
CA LEU A 90 -1.69 -17.03 7.26
C LEU A 90 -2.66 -18.02 7.94
N LEU A 91 -2.86 -19.20 7.36
CA LEU A 91 -3.66 -20.27 7.98
C LEU A 91 -3.00 -20.80 9.26
N ALA A 92 -1.67 -21.00 9.26
CA ALA A 92 -0.90 -21.43 10.43
C ALA A 92 -0.97 -20.39 11.57
N GLN A 93 -1.03 -19.09 11.22
CA GLN A 93 -1.28 -17.99 12.18
C GLN A 93 -2.73 -17.92 12.65
N LYS A 94 -3.60 -18.83 12.21
CA LYS A 94 -5.03 -18.88 12.58
C LYS A 94 -5.76 -17.55 12.28
N VAL A 95 -5.45 -16.95 11.13
CA VAL A 95 -6.15 -15.76 10.65
C VAL A 95 -7.61 -16.14 10.34
N GLU A 96 -8.55 -15.46 11.00
CA GLU A 96 -9.99 -15.66 10.84
C GLU A 96 -10.58 -14.64 9.85
N ARG A 97 -11.82 -14.86 9.41
CA ARG A 97 -12.48 -14.04 8.38
C ARG A 97 -12.58 -12.54 8.76
N ALA A 98 -12.73 -12.24 10.02
CA ALA A 98 -12.86 -10.87 10.51
C ALA A 98 -11.52 -10.21 10.87
N ASP A 99 -10.41 -10.96 10.86
CA ASP A 99 -9.08 -10.41 11.11
C ASP A 99 -8.59 -9.55 9.93
N LEU A 100 -7.43 -8.91 10.11
CA LEU A 100 -6.76 -8.13 9.08
C LEU A 100 -5.37 -8.67 8.77
N VAL A 101 -5.04 -8.68 7.49
CA VAL A 101 -3.67 -8.84 6.99
C VAL A 101 -3.08 -7.46 6.74
N VAL A 102 -1.84 -7.22 7.14
CA VAL A 102 -1.13 -5.97 6.86
C VAL A 102 -0.06 -6.24 5.81
N ALA A 103 -0.15 -5.56 4.67
CA ALA A 103 0.83 -5.60 3.60
C ALA A 103 1.81 -4.44 3.80
N LEU A 104 3.01 -4.71 4.33
CA LEU A 104 4.06 -3.71 4.54
C LEU A 104 5.10 -3.83 3.43
N GLY A 105 5.08 -2.95 2.41
CA GLY A 105 6.03 -3.06 1.30
C GLY A 105 5.68 -2.24 0.07
N GLY A 106 6.42 -2.45 -1.00
CA GLY A 106 6.10 -1.92 -2.32
C GLY A 106 4.94 -2.64 -2.99
N GLY A 107 4.67 -2.33 -4.27
CA GLY A 107 3.57 -2.91 -5.04
C GLY A 107 3.60 -4.45 -5.12
N VAL A 108 4.79 -5.06 -5.14
CA VAL A 108 4.94 -6.54 -5.14
C VAL A 108 4.27 -7.14 -3.90
N ILE A 109 4.58 -6.63 -2.72
CA ILE A 109 4.02 -7.12 -1.46
C ILE A 109 2.54 -6.74 -1.33
N GLY A 110 2.17 -5.52 -1.73
CA GLY A 110 0.78 -5.07 -1.72
C GLY A 110 -0.13 -5.97 -2.55
N ASP A 111 0.28 -6.28 -3.78
CA ASP A 111 -0.48 -7.12 -4.70
C ASP A 111 -0.55 -8.58 -4.22
N LEU A 112 0.58 -9.16 -3.81
CA LEU A 112 0.63 -10.55 -3.36
C LEU A 112 -0.15 -10.77 -2.07
N ALA A 113 0.06 -9.92 -1.05
CA ALA A 113 -0.61 -10.03 0.24
C ALA A 113 -2.11 -9.70 0.12
N GLY A 114 -2.47 -8.71 -0.71
CA GLY A 114 -3.86 -8.38 -1.01
C GLY A 114 -4.58 -9.54 -1.70
N PHE A 115 -3.93 -10.21 -2.65
CA PHE A 115 -4.50 -11.38 -3.30
C PHE A 115 -4.59 -12.59 -2.36
N ALA A 116 -3.57 -12.81 -1.52
CA ALA A 116 -3.64 -13.82 -0.46
C ALA A 116 -4.84 -13.58 0.48
N ALA A 117 -5.06 -12.34 0.91
CA ALA A 117 -6.21 -11.96 1.72
C ALA A 117 -7.55 -12.17 0.99
N ALA A 118 -7.61 -11.85 -0.31
CA ALA A 118 -8.81 -12.03 -1.13
C ALA A 118 -9.27 -13.51 -1.21
N ILE A 119 -8.34 -14.43 -1.33
CA ILE A 119 -8.66 -15.87 -1.45
C ILE A 119 -8.72 -16.59 -0.11
N LEU A 120 -8.01 -16.11 0.91
CA LEU A 120 -8.02 -16.68 2.27
C LEU A 120 -9.45 -16.61 2.83
N ARG A 121 -10.01 -17.77 3.26
CA ARG A 121 -11.38 -17.86 3.82
C ARG A 121 -12.47 -17.19 2.96
N ARG A 122 -12.26 -17.05 1.67
CA ARG A 122 -13.13 -16.34 0.70
C ARG A 122 -13.26 -14.85 0.97
N GLY A 123 -12.19 -14.23 1.46
CA GLY A 123 -12.09 -12.80 1.71
C GLY A 123 -11.83 -12.48 3.17
N VAL A 124 -10.60 -12.06 3.45
CA VAL A 124 -10.16 -11.47 4.73
C VAL A 124 -9.80 -10.02 4.44
N GLY A 125 -10.14 -9.10 5.33
CA GLY A 125 -9.77 -7.70 5.18
C GLY A 125 -8.25 -7.52 5.19
N PHE A 126 -7.76 -6.46 4.52
CA PHE A 126 -6.34 -6.14 4.59
C PHE A 126 -6.10 -4.62 4.67
N VAL A 127 -4.93 -4.25 5.12
CA VAL A 127 -4.42 -2.89 5.20
C VAL A 127 -3.16 -2.80 4.36
N GLN A 128 -3.03 -1.75 3.56
CA GLN A 128 -1.82 -1.45 2.81
C GLN A 128 -0.95 -0.44 3.57
N VAL A 129 0.34 -0.74 3.70
CA VAL A 129 1.37 0.17 4.22
C VAL A 129 2.45 0.29 3.14
N PRO A 130 2.16 1.09 2.08
CA PRO A 130 3.05 1.20 0.93
C PRO A 130 4.35 1.94 1.28
N THR A 131 5.49 1.33 0.97
CA THR A 131 6.82 1.88 1.29
C THR A 131 7.57 2.43 0.08
N THR A 132 7.02 2.34 -1.13
CA THR A 132 7.57 2.97 -2.34
C THR A 132 6.65 4.06 -2.84
N LEU A 133 7.20 5.07 -3.53
CA LEU A 133 6.39 6.16 -4.10
C LEU A 133 5.37 5.61 -5.10
N LEU A 134 5.79 4.69 -5.98
CA LEU A 134 4.89 4.04 -6.94
C LEU A 134 3.70 3.35 -6.23
N ALA A 135 3.96 2.67 -5.12
CA ALA A 135 2.89 2.02 -4.37
C ALA A 135 1.98 3.04 -3.69
N GLN A 136 2.52 4.12 -3.13
CA GLN A 136 1.72 5.16 -2.47
C GLN A 136 0.78 5.88 -3.43
N VAL A 137 1.23 6.13 -4.68
CA VAL A 137 0.44 6.92 -5.64
C VAL A 137 -0.39 6.09 -6.61
N ASP A 138 -0.09 4.78 -6.72
CA ASP A 138 -0.74 3.92 -7.71
C ASP A 138 -1.20 2.57 -7.14
N SER A 139 -0.31 1.61 -6.90
CA SER A 139 -0.73 0.22 -6.70
C SER A 139 -1.50 -0.04 -5.40
N ALA A 140 -1.34 0.79 -4.36
CA ALA A 140 -2.12 0.66 -3.12
C ALA A 140 -3.56 1.17 -3.24
N VAL A 141 -3.94 1.80 -4.38
CA VAL A 141 -5.26 2.40 -4.59
C VAL A 141 -6.01 1.66 -5.68
N GLY A 142 -7.27 1.28 -5.42
CA GLY A 142 -8.14 0.65 -6.39
C GLY A 142 -8.25 -0.87 -6.30
N GLY A 143 -7.60 -1.48 -5.30
CA GLY A 143 -7.82 -2.89 -4.93
C GLY A 143 -7.40 -3.93 -5.97
N LYS A 144 -6.60 -3.56 -6.97
CA LYS A 144 -6.01 -4.53 -7.90
C LYS A 144 -4.96 -5.34 -7.16
N THR A 145 -5.21 -6.61 -6.98
CA THR A 145 -4.31 -7.53 -6.30
C THR A 145 -4.04 -8.73 -7.19
N GLY A 146 -2.84 -9.31 -7.14
CA GLY A 146 -2.57 -10.42 -8.01
C GLY A 146 -1.11 -10.85 -8.06
N VAL A 147 -0.85 -11.86 -8.87
CA VAL A 147 0.47 -12.44 -9.12
C VAL A 147 0.74 -12.59 -10.60
N ASN A 148 2.01 -12.77 -10.92
CA ASN A 148 2.49 -13.04 -12.28
C ASN A 148 2.35 -14.51 -12.62
N SER A 149 2.27 -14.78 -13.91
CA SER A 149 2.31 -16.11 -14.48
C SER A 149 3.37 -16.19 -15.60
N PRO A 150 3.75 -17.39 -16.08
CA PRO A 150 4.63 -17.52 -17.24
C PRO A 150 4.09 -16.83 -18.51
N GLN A 151 2.77 -16.62 -18.60
CA GLN A 151 2.12 -15.97 -19.73
C GLN A 151 2.14 -14.45 -19.68
N GLY A 152 2.38 -13.86 -18.49
CA GLY A 152 2.46 -12.42 -18.34
C GLY A 152 2.32 -11.95 -16.91
N LYS A 153 2.54 -10.63 -16.72
CA LYS A 153 2.39 -9.97 -15.42
C LYS A 153 0.92 -9.72 -15.10
N ASN A 154 0.55 -9.85 -13.82
CA ASN A 154 -0.75 -9.47 -13.25
C ASN A 154 -1.98 -10.16 -13.89
N LEU A 155 -1.80 -11.32 -14.52
CA LEU A 155 -2.91 -12.02 -15.18
C LEU A 155 -3.77 -12.84 -14.22
N ILE A 156 -3.32 -13.05 -13.00
CA ILE A 156 -4.02 -13.81 -11.97
C ILE A 156 -4.22 -12.91 -10.76
N GLY A 157 -5.47 -12.63 -10.40
CA GLY A 157 -5.73 -11.72 -9.30
C GLY A 157 -7.22 -11.54 -8.98
N ALA A 158 -7.47 -10.57 -8.12
CA ALA A 158 -8.81 -10.15 -7.71
C ALA A 158 -8.88 -8.65 -7.47
N PHE A 159 -10.05 -8.07 -7.68
CA PHE A 159 -10.37 -6.76 -7.14
C PHE A 159 -10.74 -6.91 -5.66
N HIS A 160 -9.84 -6.51 -4.77
CA HIS A 160 -10.01 -6.62 -3.33
C HIS A 160 -9.57 -5.31 -2.67
N GLN A 161 -10.55 -4.51 -2.24
CA GLN A 161 -10.28 -3.19 -1.68
C GLN A 161 -9.67 -3.30 -0.27
N PRO A 162 -8.62 -2.51 0.05
CA PRO A 162 -8.10 -2.45 1.41
C PRO A 162 -9.13 -1.79 2.35
N ARG A 163 -8.99 -2.04 3.63
CA ARG A 163 -9.77 -1.36 4.68
C ARG A 163 -9.17 0.01 5.03
N LEU A 164 -7.88 0.17 4.75
CA LEU A 164 -7.10 1.36 5.07
C LEU A 164 -5.80 1.33 4.25
N VAL A 165 -5.31 2.50 3.87
CA VAL A 165 -3.95 2.69 3.35
C VAL A 165 -3.21 3.67 4.24
N LEU A 166 -2.00 3.30 4.71
CA LEU A 166 -1.10 4.17 5.48
C LEU A 166 0.10 4.54 4.62
N ALA A 167 0.04 5.65 3.91
CA ALA A 167 1.11 6.16 3.05
C ALA A 167 2.08 7.03 3.88
N ASP A 168 3.03 6.37 4.55
CA ASP A 168 4.05 7.05 5.33
C ASP A 168 5.11 7.66 4.41
N THR A 169 5.18 9.00 4.38
CA THR A 169 6.14 9.72 3.53
C THR A 169 7.58 9.59 4.00
N ASP A 170 7.83 9.19 5.25
CA ASP A 170 9.18 8.91 5.74
C ASP A 170 9.76 7.63 5.13
N ALA A 171 8.91 6.68 4.72
CA ALA A 171 9.35 5.49 4.01
C ALA A 171 10.10 5.83 2.71
N LEU A 172 9.72 6.93 2.06
CA LEU A 172 10.35 7.39 0.82
C LEU A 172 11.80 7.87 1.01
N ALA A 173 12.21 8.22 2.22
CA ALA A 173 13.58 8.65 2.50
C ALA A 173 14.60 7.51 2.37
N THR A 174 14.14 6.27 2.46
CA THR A 174 14.98 5.06 2.38
C THR A 174 15.03 4.43 0.99
N LEU A 175 14.31 5.00 0.02
CA LEU A 175 14.26 4.46 -1.34
C LEU A 175 15.54 4.77 -2.12
N PRO A 176 16.05 3.81 -2.91
CA PRO A 176 17.02 4.10 -3.96
C PRO A 176 16.47 5.14 -4.95
N ALA A 177 17.34 6.02 -5.45
CA ALA A 177 16.92 7.07 -6.38
C ALA A 177 16.13 6.55 -7.60
N ARG A 178 16.51 5.38 -8.12
CA ARG A 178 15.82 4.73 -9.24
C ARG A 178 14.35 4.39 -8.90
N GLU A 179 14.11 3.88 -7.70
CA GLU A 179 12.75 3.53 -7.25
C GLU A 179 11.91 4.79 -7.00
N LEU A 180 12.53 5.84 -6.46
CA LEU A 180 11.86 7.13 -6.29
C LEU A 180 11.46 7.71 -7.66
N LEU A 181 12.36 7.68 -8.65
CA LEU A 181 12.10 8.15 -10.01
C LEU A 181 11.03 7.33 -10.73
N SER A 182 10.99 6.02 -10.51
CA SER A 182 9.92 5.16 -11.04
C SER A 182 8.54 5.60 -10.54
N GLY A 183 8.42 5.87 -9.25
CA GLY A 183 7.16 6.41 -8.69
C GLY A 183 6.87 7.84 -9.16
N TYR A 184 7.91 8.67 -9.33
CA TYR A 184 7.76 10.03 -9.83
C TYR A 184 7.20 10.07 -11.26
N ALA A 185 7.55 9.11 -12.11
CA ALA A 185 6.99 9.01 -13.45
C ALA A 185 5.46 8.84 -13.42
N GLU A 186 4.94 8.09 -12.45
CA GLU A 186 3.49 7.94 -12.25
C GLU A 186 2.85 9.22 -11.71
N VAL A 187 3.52 9.93 -10.79
CA VAL A 187 3.07 11.26 -10.32
C VAL A 187 2.97 12.24 -11.49
N ALA A 188 3.99 12.29 -12.36
CA ALA A 188 3.98 13.16 -13.55
C ALA A 188 2.87 12.78 -14.54
N LYS A 189 2.60 11.48 -14.70
CA LYS A 189 1.51 10.96 -15.54
C LYS A 189 0.15 11.52 -15.10
N TYR A 190 -0.14 11.58 -13.79
CA TYR A 190 -1.39 12.19 -13.31
C TYR A 190 -1.52 13.66 -13.72
N GLY A 191 -0.45 14.44 -13.61
CA GLY A 191 -0.46 15.82 -14.08
C GLY A 191 -0.76 15.94 -15.57
N LEU A 192 -0.12 15.10 -16.38
CA LEU A 192 -0.33 15.07 -17.84
C LEU A 192 -1.74 14.62 -18.25
N LEU A 193 -2.35 13.72 -17.49
CA LEU A 193 -3.66 13.15 -17.81
C LEU A 193 -4.84 14.08 -17.51
N GLY A 194 -4.71 15.01 -16.56
CA GLY A 194 -5.89 15.78 -16.20
C GLY A 194 -5.70 16.94 -15.24
N ASP A 195 -4.47 17.29 -14.83
CA ASP A 195 -4.22 18.42 -13.92
C ASP A 195 -3.00 19.23 -14.34
N ALA A 196 -3.21 20.17 -15.27
CA ALA A 196 -2.15 21.04 -15.80
C ALA A 196 -1.45 21.84 -14.68
N ALA A 197 -2.19 22.35 -13.69
CA ALA A 197 -1.61 23.11 -12.59
C ALA A 197 -0.72 22.24 -11.68
N PHE A 198 -1.10 20.96 -11.51
CA PHE A 198 -0.26 20.01 -10.81
C PHE A 198 1.00 19.69 -11.61
N PHE A 199 0.89 19.54 -12.93
CA PHE A 199 2.04 19.31 -13.80
C PHE A 199 3.00 20.50 -13.80
N GLU A 200 2.50 21.74 -13.97
CA GLU A 200 3.30 22.96 -13.88
C GLU A 200 4.04 23.09 -12.53
N TRP A 201 3.37 22.73 -11.42
CA TRP A 201 4.02 22.69 -10.12
C TRP A 201 5.16 21.67 -10.07
N LEU A 202 4.99 20.47 -10.66
CA LEU A 202 6.03 19.42 -10.73
C LEU A 202 7.23 19.88 -11.58
N GLU A 203 6.99 20.51 -12.74
CA GLU A 203 8.05 21.05 -13.61
C GLU A 203 8.81 22.21 -12.95
N GLY A 204 8.12 23.05 -12.17
CA GLY A 204 8.70 24.18 -11.48
C GLY A 204 9.57 23.74 -10.30
N GLN A 205 9.00 23.74 -9.11
CA GLN A 205 9.75 23.45 -7.87
C GLN A 205 9.36 22.14 -7.20
N GLY A 206 8.16 21.62 -7.52
CA GLY A 206 7.57 20.49 -6.79
C GLY A 206 8.32 19.19 -6.98
N GLY A 207 8.74 18.88 -8.20
CA GLY A 207 9.49 17.66 -8.51
C GLY A 207 10.87 17.65 -7.84
N ALA A 208 11.60 18.75 -7.92
CA ALA A 208 12.89 18.88 -7.24
C ALA A 208 12.75 18.81 -5.73
N ALA A 209 11.75 19.48 -5.14
CA ALA A 209 11.49 19.43 -3.69
C ALA A 209 11.10 18.02 -3.22
N LEU A 210 10.24 17.30 -3.97
CA LEU A 210 9.89 15.91 -3.68
C LEU A 210 11.14 15.01 -3.65
N ALA A 211 11.99 15.13 -4.67
CA ALA A 211 13.22 14.36 -4.78
C ALA A 211 14.22 14.70 -3.66
N ALA A 212 14.29 15.97 -3.26
CA ALA A 212 15.11 16.44 -2.15
C ALA A 212 14.60 16.03 -0.76
N GLY A 213 13.39 15.45 -0.69
CA GLY A 213 12.82 14.97 0.57
C GLY A 213 11.97 15.98 1.31
N ASP A 214 11.55 17.07 0.66
CA ASP A 214 10.63 18.03 1.28
C ASP A 214 9.30 17.35 1.62
N VAL A 215 8.93 17.41 2.90
CA VAL A 215 7.76 16.71 3.44
C VAL A 215 6.46 17.22 2.83
N ALA A 216 6.34 18.53 2.67
CA ALA A 216 5.12 19.13 2.11
C ALA A 216 4.97 18.78 0.63
N ALA A 217 6.07 18.76 -0.14
CA ALA A 217 6.06 18.36 -1.54
C ALA A 217 5.69 16.89 -1.71
N ARG A 218 6.24 15.99 -0.86
CA ARG A 218 5.88 14.55 -0.85
C ARG A 218 4.39 14.37 -0.55
N ILE A 219 3.89 14.98 0.52
CA ILE A 219 2.47 14.90 0.90
C ILE A 219 1.58 15.40 -0.25
N ARG A 220 1.90 16.57 -0.84
CA ARG A 220 1.14 17.14 -1.94
C ARG A 220 1.10 16.22 -3.16
N ALA A 221 2.24 15.67 -3.54
CA ALA A 221 2.34 14.76 -4.69
C ALA A 221 1.53 13.48 -4.46
N VAL A 222 1.71 12.82 -3.31
CA VAL A 222 0.99 11.59 -2.97
C VAL A 222 -0.52 11.86 -2.88
N ARG A 223 -0.91 12.91 -2.16
CA ARG A 223 -2.32 13.27 -1.99
C ARG A 223 -3.00 13.50 -3.34
N ARG A 224 -2.41 14.37 -4.20
CA ARG A 224 -3.05 14.71 -5.47
C ARG A 224 -3.17 13.51 -6.40
N SER A 225 -2.14 12.66 -6.45
CA SER A 225 -2.18 11.40 -7.21
C SER A 225 -3.29 10.46 -6.69
N CYS A 226 -3.39 10.30 -5.37
CA CYS A 226 -4.44 9.48 -4.75
C CYS A 226 -5.84 10.03 -5.02
N GLU A 227 -6.06 11.36 -4.94
CA GLU A 227 -7.34 11.99 -5.26
C GLU A 227 -7.78 11.66 -6.69
N MET A 228 -6.89 11.88 -7.67
CA MET A 228 -7.19 11.61 -9.06
C MET A 228 -7.47 10.13 -9.32
N LYS A 229 -6.68 9.24 -8.72
CA LYS A 229 -6.92 7.80 -8.84
C LYS A 229 -8.21 7.36 -8.16
N ALA A 230 -8.51 7.87 -6.97
CA ALA A 230 -9.76 7.59 -6.27
C ALA A 230 -10.99 7.99 -7.07
N GLU A 231 -10.95 9.13 -7.78
CA GLU A 231 -12.02 9.54 -8.69
C GLU A 231 -12.23 8.55 -9.84
N ILE A 232 -11.15 8.04 -10.44
CA ILE A 232 -11.21 7.04 -11.52
C ILE A 232 -11.80 5.74 -10.99
N VAL A 233 -11.27 5.24 -9.87
CA VAL A 233 -11.73 3.99 -9.24
C VAL A 233 -13.19 4.08 -8.80
N ALA A 234 -13.64 5.24 -8.29
CA ALA A 234 -15.04 5.42 -7.90
C ALA A 234 -16.00 5.37 -9.10
N ARG A 235 -15.55 5.72 -10.31
CA ARG A 235 -16.35 5.66 -11.55
C ARG A 235 -16.37 4.26 -12.18
N ASP A 236 -15.22 3.57 -12.13
CA ASP A 236 -15.04 2.26 -12.76
C ASP A 236 -14.11 1.37 -11.94
N GLU A 237 -14.62 0.81 -10.84
CA GLU A 237 -13.86 0.01 -9.89
C GLU A 237 -13.23 -1.25 -10.51
N THR A 238 -13.87 -1.83 -11.50
CA THR A 238 -13.48 -3.11 -12.11
C THR A 238 -12.96 -2.98 -13.54
N GLU A 239 -12.72 -1.75 -14.01
CA GLU A 239 -12.17 -1.44 -15.33
C GLU A 239 -12.95 -2.09 -16.49
N GLN A 240 -14.24 -1.84 -16.53
CA GLN A 240 -15.09 -2.35 -17.61
C GLN A 240 -15.25 -1.36 -18.77
N GLY A 241 -14.64 -0.16 -18.69
CA GLY A 241 -14.56 0.86 -19.76
C GLY A 241 -15.58 1.96 -19.65
#